data_f030a34f308d70baaf7f005321e57e3a
#
_entry.id   f030a34f308d70baaf7f005321e57e3a
#
_cell.length_a   1.000
_cell.length_b   1.000
_cell.length_c   1.000
_cell.angle_alpha   90.00
_cell.angle_beta   90.00
_cell.angle_gamma   90.00
#
_symmetry.space_group_name_H-M   'P 1'
#
loop_
_entity.id
_entity.type
_entity.pdbx_description
1 polymer ?
#
loop_
_entity_poly.entity_id
_entity_poly.type
_entity_poly.pdbx_seq_one_letter_code
_entity_poly.pdbx_strand_id
1 'polypeptide(L)'
;MKRSGKSSDLGVIILCGGQGTRLREETEFKPKPMVTIGGRPILWHIMRIYNHFGCNDFHLCLGYKAEIIKNYFLNYRSNTGSYRVHLADNHVEHLGPQERVENWRVSLIDTGIETLTGTRVKRALGVLDGERFFLTYGDGVADIDVDRLLEHHFASGRLVTVTAVRPSSRFGELDLEGDTVRSFVEKPQVGSGWINGGFMVFERLAFEMLSSDGNDPLETSVLETLSRENQVSVYRHSGFWQCMDTFREMQLLEQLWAEDRAAWRMWKS
;
A
#
# COMPACT_ATOMS: atom_id res chain seq x y z
N MET A 1 -9.44 -22.18 20.10
CA MET A 1 -9.20 -20.82 20.62
C MET A 1 -9.68 -19.82 19.58
N LYS A 2 -10.57 -18.87 19.93
CA LYS A 2 -10.94 -17.78 19.00
C LYS A 2 -9.68 -16.94 18.80
N ARG A 3 -9.14 -16.94 17.58
CA ARG A 3 -8.09 -15.99 17.20
C ARG A 3 -8.71 -14.60 17.24
N SER A 4 -8.27 -13.75 18.11
CA SER A 4 -8.72 -12.35 18.22
C SER A 4 -7.48 -11.48 18.33
N GLY A 5 -7.49 -10.36 17.69
CA GLY A 5 -6.45 -9.34 17.74
C GLY A 5 -7.01 -8.03 17.19
N LYS A 6 -6.40 -6.91 17.53
CA LYS A 6 -6.77 -5.60 16.99
C LYS A 6 -5.85 -5.28 15.83
N SER A 7 -6.33 -4.53 14.85
CA SER A 7 -5.49 -4.04 13.74
C SER A 7 -4.30 -3.22 14.26
N SER A 8 -4.47 -2.50 15.38
CA SER A 8 -3.41 -1.72 16.03
C SER A 8 -2.21 -2.55 16.51
N ASP A 9 -2.37 -3.86 16.68
CA ASP A 9 -1.33 -4.75 17.21
C ASP A 9 -0.48 -5.36 16.09
N LEU A 10 -0.83 -5.14 14.84
CA LEU A 10 -0.16 -5.70 13.66
C LEU A 10 0.75 -4.66 13.00
N GLY A 11 1.95 -5.12 12.61
CA GLY A 11 2.80 -4.37 11.69
C GLY A 11 2.26 -4.40 10.27
N VAL A 12 2.61 -3.39 9.50
CA VAL A 12 2.21 -3.22 8.10
C VAL A 12 3.45 -3.24 7.22
N ILE A 13 3.59 -4.26 6.37
CA ILE A 13 4.64 -4.31 5.35
C ILE A 13 4.12 -3.61 4.09
N ILE A 14 4.92 -2.69 3.54
CA ILE A 14 4.59 -1.98 2.30
C ILE A 14 5.69 -2.21 1.27
N LEU A 15 5.31 -2.72 0.11
CA LEU A 15 6.21 -2.97 -1.01
C LEU A 15 6.51 -1.68 -1.77
N CYS A 16 7.72 -1.13 -1.60
CA CYS A 16 8.16 0.15 -2.14
C CYS A 16 9.35 0.04 -3.11
N GLY A 17 9.76 -1.18 -3.49
CA GLY A 17 11.02 -1.39 -4.19
C GLY A 17 10.93 -1.49 -5.72
N GLY A 18 9.76 -1.37 -6.32
CA GLY A 18 9.55 -1.49 -7.76
C GLY A 18 10.00 -0.25 -8.56
N GLN A 19 10.37 -0.44 -9.83
CA GLN A 19 10.87 0.63 -10.71
C GLN A 19 9.78 1.58 -11.23
N GLY A 20 8.49 1.18 -11.22
CA GLY A 20 7.37 2.03 -11.61
C GLY A 20 7.37 2.49 -13.08
N THR A 21 7.84 1.64 -13.99
CA THR A 21 8.15 1.98 -15.40
C THR A 21 6.98 2.52 -16.23
N ARG A 22 5.73 2.30 -15.79
CA ARG A 22 4.51 2.79 -16.47
C ARG A 22 4.19 4.28 -16.20
N LEU A 23 4.82 4.87 -15.19
CA LEU A 23 4.67 6.29 -14.82
C LEU A 23 6.00 7.02 -14.98
N ARG A 24 6.62 6.90 -16.17
CA ARG A 24 8.00 7.34 -16.41
C ARG A 24 8.23 8.83 -16.14
N GLU A 25 7.30 9.69 -16.46
CA GLU A 25 7.40 11.15 -16.29
C GLU A 25 7.71 11.54 -14.83
N GLU A 26 7.18 10.77 -13.87
CA GLU A 26 7.41 11.01 -12.44
C GLU A 26 8.49 10.10 -11.85
N THR A 27 8.55 8.84 -12.31
CA THR A 27 9.44 7.84 -11.70
C THR A 27 10.88 7.91 -12.18
N GLU A 28 11.15 8.73 -13.19
CA GLU A 28 12.53 9.08 -13.57
C GLU A 28 13.27 9.80 -12.42
N PHE A 29 12.56 10.58 -11.60
CA PHE A 29 13.18 11.40 -10.54
C PHE A 29 12.95 10.84 -9.14
N LYS A 30 11.85 10.13 -8.88
CA LYS A 30 11.46 9.61 -7.56
C LYS A 30 10.81 8.23 -7.68
N PRO A 31 10.92 7.33 -6.68
CA PRO A 31 10.23 6.06 -6.73
C PRO A 31 8.71 6.28 -6.65
N LYS A 32 7.93 5.39 -7.27
CA LYS A 32 6.47 5.51 -7.39
C LYS A 32 5.75 5.82 -6.05
N PRO A 33 6.11 5.19 -4.91
CA PRO A 33 5.51 5.52 -3.61
C PRO A 33 5.72 6.97 -3.15
N MET A 34 6.69 7.68 -3.76
CA MET A 34 6.98 9.09 -3.44
C MET A 34 6.34 10.09 -4.39
N VAL A 35 5.55 9.64 -5.36
CA VAL A 35 4.72 10.54 -6.19
C VAL A 35 3.64 11.14 -5.30
N THR A 36 3.47 12.47 -5.41
CA THR A 36 2.63 13.23 -4.47
C THR A 36 1.18 13.35 -4.95
N ILE A 37 0.27 13.29 -3.99
CA ILE A 37 -1.15 13.62 -4.12
C ILE A 37 -1.48 14.61 -3.00
N GLY A 38 -2.02 15.78 -3.32
CA GLY A 38 -2.30 16.83 -2.35
C GLY A 38 -1.06 17.27 -1.56
N GLY A 39 0.11 17.28 -2.20
CA GLY A 39 1.39 17.68 -1.58
C GLY A 39 2.01 16.63 -0.67
N ARG A 40 1.43 15.42 -0.51
CA ARG A 40 1.97 14.32 0.28
C ARG A 40 2.22 13.09 -0.60
N PRO A 41 3.29 12.29 -0.38
CA PRO A 41 3.52 11.05 -1.13
C PRO A 41 2.33 10.08 -1.03
N ILE A 42 2.03 9.33 -2.09
CA ILE A 42 0.97 8.31 -2.01
C ILE A 42 1.25 7.28 -0.91
N LEU A 43 2.51 7.00 -0.61
CA LEU A 43 2.93 6.18 0.52
C LEU A 43 2.40 6.73 1.86
N TRP A 44 2.45 8.05 2.07
CA TRP A 44 1.89 8.69 3.26
C TRP A 44 0.38 8.46 3.36
N HIS A 45 -0.36 8.55 2.25
CA HIS A 45 -1.81 8.28 2.22
C HIS A 45 -2.11 6.83 2.60
N ILE A 46 -1.35 5.86 2.06
CA ILE A 46 -1.48 4.44 2.40
C ILE A 46 -1.25 4.22 3.90
N MET A 47 -0.19 4.81 4.45
CA MET A 47 0.10 4.72 5.90
C MET A 47 -1.02 5.36 6.74
N ARG A 48 -1.61 6.48 6.30
CA ARG A 48 -2.75 7.14 6.97
C ARG A 48 -4.01 6.27 6.96
N ILE A 49 -4.27 5.52 5.90
CA ILE A 49 -5.38 4.55 5.85
C ILE A 49 -5.25 3.54 6.99
N TYR A 50 -4.10 2.87 7.10
CA TYR A 50 -3.85 1.92 8.19
C TYR A 50 -3.84 2.59 9.57
N ASN A 51 -3.26 3.79 9.67
CA ASN A 51 -3.21 4.52 10.93
C ASN A 51 -4.59 4.97 11.44
N HIS A 52 -5.56 5.17 10.55
CA HIS A 52 -6.96 5.43 10.93
C HIS A 52 -7.53 4.29 11.80
N PHE A 53 -7.10 3.05 11.59
CA PHE A 53 -7.45 1.86 12.38
C PHE A 53 -6.44 1.54 13.49
N GLY A 54 -5.56 2.48 13.81
CA GLY A 54 -4.60 2.38 14.92
C GLY A 54 -3.27 1.71 14.57
N CYS A 55 -3.06 1.21 13.33
CA CYS A 55 -1.76 0.70 12.94
C CYS A 55 -0.74 1.84 12.89
N ASN A 56 0.38 1.68 13.55
CA ASN A 56 1.43 2.69 13.61
C ASN A 56 2.86 2.12 13.47
N ASP A 57 2.98 0.84 13.13
CA ASP A 57 4.23 0.14 12.89
C ASP A 57 4.35 -0.27 11.42
N PHE A 58 5.21 0.42 10.68
CA PHE A 58 5.34 0.28 9.23
C PHE A 58 6.71 -0.22 8.84
N HIS A 59 6.75 -1.23 7.97
CA HIS A 59 7.96 -1.88 7.46
C HIS A 59 8.03 -1.68 5.95
N LEU A 60 8.86 -0.75 5.48
CA LEU A 60 8.95 -0.38 4.08
C LEU A 60 10.04 -1.21 3.38
N CYS A 61 9.63 -2.07 2.44
CA CYS A 61 10.54 -2.85 1.61
C CYS A 61 11.10 -1.98 0.48
N LEU A 62 12.32 -1.47 0.64
CA LEU A 62 12.95 -0.54 -0.27
C LEU A 62 13.77 -1.26 -1.35
N GLY A 63 13.94 -0.60 -2.49
CA GLY A 63 14.74 -1.07 -3.62
C GLY A 63 15.11 0.09 -4.53
N TYR A 64 14.42 0.25 -5.67
CA TYR A 64 14.68 1.34 -6.60
C TYR A 64 14.54 2.71 -5.92
N LYS A 65 15.58 3.54 -6.02
CA LYS A 65 15.67 4.89 -5.42
C LYS A 65 15.32 4.91 -3.92
N ALA A 66 15.78 3.90 -3.18
CA ALA A 66 15.56 3.75 -1.75
C ALA A 66 15.99 4.98 -0.93
N GLU A 67 17.04 5.68 -1.38
CA GLU A 67 17.57 6.88 -0.74
C GLU A 67 16.56 8.01 -0.64
N ILE A 68 15.65 8.15 -1.61
CA ILE A 68 14.61 9.19 -1.59
C ILE A 68 13.59 8.91 -0.49
N ILE A 69 13.17 7.65 -0.33
CA ILE A 69 12.26 7.25 0.76
C ILE A 69 12.96 7.39 2.11
N LYS A 70 14.22 6.94 2.22
CA LYS A 70 15.04 7.09 3.43
C LYS A 70 15.16 8.56 3.84
N ASN A 71 15.53 9.44 2.90
CA ASN A 71 15.67 10.87 3.15
C ASN A 71 14.34 11.52 3.59
N TYR A 72 13.23 11.12 3.01
CA TYR A 72 11.90 11.62 3.40
C TYR A 72 11.60 11.34 4.88
N PHE A 73 11.78 10.09 5.34
CA PHE A 73 11.46 9.72 6.72
C PHE A 73 12.52 10.16 7.74
N LEU A 74 13.81 10.09 7.39
CA LEU A 74 14.88 10.55 8.27
C LEU A 74 14.83 12.06 8.52
N ASN A 75 14.37 12.83 7.54
CA ASN A 75 14.19 14.27 7.64
C ASN A 75 12.71 14.69 7.81
N TYR A 76 11.84 13.77 8.24
CA TYR A 76 10.40 13.99 8.27
C TYR A 76 10.01 15.25 9.04
N ARG A 77 10.58 15.45 10.24
CA ARG A 77 10.33 16.64 11.07
C ARG A 77 10.85 17.91 10.42
N SER A 78 12.06 17.90 9.91
CA SER A 78 12.67 19.09 9.28
C SER A 78 11.99 19.50 7.98
N ASN A 79 11.27 18.58 7.32
CA ASN A 79 10.48 18.86 6.13
C ASN A 79 9.06 19.39 6.43
N THR A 80 8.64 19.42 7.72
CA THR A 80 7.27 19.79 8.12
C THR A 80 7.27 20.99 9.07
N GLY A 81 7.89 22.10 8.72
CA GLY A 81 7.90 23.28 9.58
C GLY A 81 8.93 24.31 9.20
N SER A 82 9.03 25.37 9.98
CA SER A 82 10.05 26.43 9.82
C SER A 82 11.14 26.24 10.85
N TYR A 83 12.39 26.37 10.39
CA TYR A 83 13.57 26.15 11.22
C TYR A 83 14.60 27.27 11.05
N ARG A 84 15.36 27.53 12.10
CA ARG A 84 16.61 28.30 12.03
C ARG A 84 17.77 27.32 12.27
N VAL A 85 18.72 27.33 11.36
CA VAL A 85 19.92 26.48 11.45
C VAL A 85 21.12 27.37 11.76
N HIS A 86 21.81 27.09 12.85
CA HIS A 86 23.09 27.71 13.20
C HIS A 86 24.21 26.86 12.59
N LEU A 87 24.80 27.32 11.48
CA LEU A 87 25.76 26.52 10.74
C LEU A 87 27.09 26.29 11.48
N ALA A 88 27.41 27.12 12.47
CA ALA A 88 28.68 27.01 13.19
C ALA A 88 28.73 25.80 14.13
N ASP A 89 27.60 25.37 14.68
CA ASP A 89 27.47 24.31 15.67
C ASP A 89 26.39 23.26 15.33
N ASN A 90 25.78 23.36 14.15
CA ASN A 90 24.66 22.54 13.69
C ASN A 90 23.43 22.55 14.63
N HIS A 91 23.29 23.60 15.46
CA HIS A 91 22.10 23.73 16.27
C HIS A 91 20.89 24.08 15.41
N VAL A 92 19.77 23.33 15.62
CA VAL A 92 18.51 23.52 14.88
C VAL A 92 17.42 23.95 15.84
N GLU A 93 16.87 25.13 15.61
CA GLU A 93 15.77 25.72 16.36
C GLU A 93 14.48 25.65 15.53
N HIS A 94 13.41 25.10 16.10
CA HIS A 94 12.09 25.11 15.46
C HIS A 94 11.42 26.48 15.64
N LEU A 95 10.94 27.08 14.54
CA LEU A 95 10.27 28.37 14.53
C LEU A 95 8.76 28.20 14.36
N GLY A 96 8.00 28.51 15.40
CA GLY A 96 6.54 28.45 15.38
C GLY A 96 5.94 27.26 16.14
N PRO A 97 4.60 27.08 16.08
CA PRO A 97 3.95 25.97 16.74
C PRO A 97 4.42 24.65 16.13
N GLN A 98 4.70 23.67 16.98
CA GLN A 98 5.04 22.32 16.47
C GLN A 98 3.81 21.73 15.79
N GLU A 99 3.92 21.49 14.46
CA GLU A 99 2.91 20.71 13.78
C GLU A 99 2.83 19.30 14.40
N ARG A 100 1.63 18.77 14.47
CA ARG A 100 1.42 17.38 14.91
C ARG A 100 2.09 16.45 13.91
N VAL A 101 3.17 15.82 14.33
CA VAL A 101 3.83 14.76 13.59
C VAL A 101 3.13 13.44 13.93
N GLU A 102 2.93 12.59 12.94
CA GLU A 102 2.36 11.27 13.12
C GLU A 102 3.21 10.41 14.07
N ASN A 103 2.55 9.69 14.97
CA ASN A 103 3.22 8.77 15.89
C ASN A 103 3.44 7.41 15.21
N TRP A 104 4.25 7.42 14.14
CA TRP A 104 4.59 6.20 13.40
C TRP A 104 5.98 5.70 13.78
N ARG A 105 6.10 4.39 13.82
CA ARG A 105 7.37 3.67 13.84
C ARG A 105 7.62 3.14 12.43
N VAL A 106 8.69 3.56 11.78
CA VAL A 106 8.96 3.24 10.38
C VAL A 106 10.29 2.55 10.23
N SER A 107 10.27 1.30 9.82
CA SER A 107 11.44 0.51 9.49
C SER A 107 11.74 0.66 7.99
N LEU A 108 12.91 1.18 7.65
CA LEU A 108 13.37 1.42 6.29
C LEU A 108 14.28 0.27 5.87
N ILE A 109 13.72 -0.78 5.28
CA ILE A 109 14.40 -2.05 5.04
C ILE A 109 14.95 -2.09 3.61
N ASP A 110 16.27 -2.10 3.46
CA ASP A 110 16.90 -2.29 2.17
C ASP A 110 16.74 -3.75 1.74
N THR A 111 15.85 -3.97 0.80
CA THR A 111 15.56 -5.32 0.29
C THR A 111 16.24 -5.62 -1.05
N GLY A 112 17.11 -4.71 -1.55
CA GLY A 112 17.84 -4.86 -2.80
C GLY A 112 17.03 -4.42 -4.03
N ILE A 113 17.71 -3.98 -5.08
CA ILE A 113 17.08 -3.42 -6.30
C ILE A 113 16.39 -4.50 -7.11
N GLU A 114 17.07 -5.62 -7.37
CA GLU A 114 16.60 -6.73 -8.23
C GLU A 114 15.76 -7.78 -7.48
N THR A 115 15.45 -7.53 -6.22
CA THR A 115 14.71 -8.48 -5.38
C THR A 115 13.23 -8.47 -5.75
N LEU A 116 12.64 -9.65 -5.91
CA LEU A 116 11.21 -9.82 -6.20
C LEU A 116 10.34 -9.72 -4.95
N THR A 117 9.05 -9.53 -5.14
CA THR A 117 8.07 -9.13 -4.12
C THR A 117 7.99 -10.07 -2.91
N GLY A 118 7.97 -11.38 -3.13
CA GLY A 118 7.91 -12.37 -2.05
C GLY A 118 9.18 -12.38 -1.20
N THR A 119 10.36 -12.32 -1.83
CA THR A 119 11.63 -12.26 -1.12
C THR A 119 11.80 -10.95 -0.35
N ARG A 120 11.27 -9.81 -0.86
CA ARG A 120 11.23 -8.56 -0.09
C ARG A 120 10.47 -8.71 1.21
N VAL A 121 9.28 -9.33 1.15
CA VAL A 121 8.49 -9.60 2.36
C VAL A 121 9.26 -10.51 3.30
N LYS A 122 9.85 -11.61 2.81
CA LYS A 122 10.62 -12.53 3.64
C LYS A 122 11.78 -11.82 4.38
N ARG A 123 12.49 -10.90 3.71
CA ARG A 123 13.54 -10.09 4.35
C ARG A 123 12.96 -9.15 5.42
N ALA A 124 11.79 -8.55 5.16
CA ALA A 124 11.11 -7.68 6.13
C ALA A 124 10.64 -8.44 7.37
N LEU A 125 10.28 -9.72 7.24
CA LEU A 125 9.92 -10.57 8.37
C LEU A 125 11.07 -10.77 9.38
N GLY A 126 12.32 -10.55 8.98
CA GLY A 126 13.47 -10.54 9.90
C GLY A 126 13.48 -9.38 10.89
N VAL A 127 12.69 -8.34 10.63
CA VAL A 127 12.61 -7.11 11.45
C VAL A 127 11.23 -6.93 12.09
N LEU A 128 10.21 -7.56 11.51
CA LEU A 128 8.84 -7.48 12.00
C LEU A 128 8.62 -8.49 13.14
N ASP A 129 8.02 -8.04 14.22
CA ASP A 129 7.56 -8.89 15.32
C ASP A 129 6.15 -9.45 15.04
N GLY A 130 5.86 -10.62 15.60
CA GLY A 130 4.53 -11.24 15.53
C GLY A 130 4.35 -12.25 14.38
N GLU A 131 3.30 -13.06 14.50
CA GLU A 131 2.98 -14.15 13.59
C GLU A 131 2.05 -13.74 12.45
N ARG A 132 1.46 -12.55 12.53
CA ARG A 132 0.50 -12.01 11.56
C ARG A 132 0.83 -10.56 11.27
N PHE A 133 0.59 -10.15 10.01
CA PHE A 133 0.85 -8.78 9.57
C PHE A 133 -0.05 -8.39 8.40
N PHE A 134 -0.18 -7.10 8.19
CA PHE A 134 -0.73 -6.55 6.96
C PHE A 134 0.35 -6.41 5.89
N LEU A 135 -0.03 -6.65 4.65
CA LEU A 135 0.83 -6.46 3.48
C LEU A 135 0.07 -5.66 2.42
N THR A 136 0.73 -4.66 1.85
CA THR A 136 0.16 -3.91 0.72
C THR A 136 1.24 -3.44 -0.25
N TYR A 137 0.80 -3.01 -1.44
CA TYR A 137 1.64 -2.33 -2.42
C TYR A 137 1.73 -0.83 -2.08
N GLY A 138 2.82 -0.18 -2.53
CA GLY A 138 3.11 1.23 -2.24
C GLY A 138 2.48 2.23 -3.23
N ASP A 139 1.41 1.85 -3.94
CA ASP A 139 0.88 2.61 -5.08
C ASP A 139 -0.65 2.64 -5.21
N GLY A 140 -1.38 2.04 -4.28
CA GLY A 140 -2.84 1.97 -4.30
C GLY A 140 -3.49 2.50 -3.03
N VAL A 141 -4.59 3.25 -3.17
CA VAL A 141 -5.40 3.78 -2.08
C VAL A 141 -6.84 3.25 -2.15
N ALA A 142 -7.48 3.09 -0.99
CA ALA A 142 -8.85 2.58 -0.87
C ALA A 142 -9.53 3.11 0.40
N ASP A 143 -10.85 3.16 0.41
CA ASP A 143 -11.67 3.40 1.61
C ASP A 143 -11.96 2.08 2.36
N ILE A 144 -10.96 1.21 2.43
CA ILE A 144 -11.07 -0.12 3.01
C ILE A 144 -11.18 -0.08 4.54
N ASP A 145 -12.09 -0.88 5.07
CA ASP A 145 -12.17 -1.14 6.51
C ASP A 145 -11.18 -2.25 6.90
N VAL A 146 -10.05 -1.84 7.47
CA VAL A 146 -8.93 -2.73 7.84
C VAL A 146 -9.32 -3.65 9.00
N ASP A 147 -10.18 -3.20 9.92
CA ASP A 147 -10.68 -4.03 11.02
C ASP A 147 -11.56 -5.17 10.50
N ARG A 148 -12.49 -4.86 9.58
CA ARG A 148 -13.32 -5.89 8.93
C ARG A 148 -12.51 -6.86 8.09
N LEU A 149 -11.47 -6.38 7.41
CA LEU A 149 -10.54 -7.25 6.69
C LEU A 149 -9.87 -8.25 7.65
N LEU A 150 -9.42 -7.79 8.80
CA LEU A 150 -8.80 -8.63 9.83
C LEU A 150 -9.81 -9.60 10.44
N GLU A 151 -11.03 -9.17 10.76
CA GLU A 151 -12.12 -10.03 11.25
C GLU A 151 -12.43 -11.14 10.24
N HIS A 152 -12.51 -10.80 8.95
CA HIS A 152 -12.73 -11.78 7.87
C HIS A 152 -11.58 -12.80 7.81
N HIS A 153 -10.33 -12.33 7.95
CA HIS A 153 -9.17 -13.21 7.98
C HIS A 153 -9.27 -14.23 9.13
N PHE A 154 -9.59 -13.79 10.34
CA PHE A 154 -9.80 -14.68 11.48
C PHE A 154 -10.91 -15.70 11.25
N ALA A 155 -12.03 -15.24 10.67
CA ALA A 155 -13.18 -16.11 10.39
C ALA A 155 -12.86 -17.16 9.32
N SER A 156 -12.00 -16.82 8.34
CA SER A 156 -11.60 -17.73 7.27
C SER A 156 -10.71 -18.87 7.74
N GLY A 157 -9.89 -18.64 8.77
CA GLY A 157 -8.91 -19.60 9.28
C GLY A 157 -7.80 -19.95 8.29
N ARG A 158 -7.64 -19.19 7.21
CA ARG A 158 -6.64 -19.39 6.16
C ARG A 158 -5.34 -18.67 6.48
N LEU A 159 -4.26 -19.02 5.76
CA LEU A 159 -2.95 -18.38 5.92
C LEU A 159 -2.91 -16.97 5.31
N VAL A 160 -3.74 -16.72 4.31
CA VAL A 160 -3.77 -15.44 3.58
C VAL A 160 -5.21 -14.99 3.36
N THR A 161 -5.44 -13.69 3.49
CA THR A 161 -6.63 -13.02 2.97
C THR A 161 -6.21 -11.91 2.03
N VAL A 162 -6.67 -11.95 0.78
CA VAL A 162 -6.47 -10.89 -0.20
C VAL A 162 -7.72 -10.04 -0.32
N THR A 163 -7.58 -8.73 -0.49
CA THR A 163 -8.71 -7.87 -0.84
C THR A 163 -8.95 -7.92 -2.34
N ALA A 164 -10.13 -8.41 -2.71
CA ALA A 164 -10.58 -8.37 -4.09
C ALA A 164 -11.34 -7.07 -4.36
N VAL A 165 -10.96 -6.38 -5.42
CA VAL A 165 -11.56 -5.13 -5.89
C VAL A 165 -11.99 -5.25 -7.35
N ARG A 166 -12.91 -4.37 -7.76
CA ARG A 166 -13.26 -4.20 -9.16
C ARG A 166 -12.73 -2.83 -9.62
N PRO A 167 -11.67 -2.81 -10.46
CA PRO A 167 -11.15 -1.55 -10.97
C PRO A 167 -12.19 -0.88 -11.87
N SER A 168 -12.20 0.46 -11.88
CA SER A 168 -12.96 1.19 -12.89
C SER A 168 -12.51 0.77 -14.29
N SER A 169 -13.46 0.52 -15.20
CA SER A 169 -13.11 0.21 -16.59
C SER A 169 -12.39 1.41 -17.22
N ARG A 170 -11.31 1.12 -17.96
CA ARG A 170 -10.60 2.15 -18.74
C ARG A 170 -11.33 2.54 -20.02
N PHE A 171 -12.29 1.72 -20.43
CA PHE A 171 -13.05 1.83 -21.68
C PHE A 171 -14.55 1.77 -21.41
N GLY A 172 -15.35 2.20 -22.39
CA GLY A 172 -16.78 1.93 -22.39
C GLY A 172 -17.01 0.41 -22.52
N GLU A 173 -17.94 -0.12 -21.75
CA GLU A 173 -18.36 -1.52 -21.85
C GLU A 173 -19.61 -1.61 -22.74
N LEU A 174 -19.61 -2.63 -23.58
CA LEU A 174 -20.71 -2.96 -24.48
C LEU A 174 -21.39 -4.24 -23.97
N ASP A 175 -22.68 -4.16 -23.75
CA ASP A 175 -23.52 -5.35 -23.63
C ASP A 175 -24.05 -5.72 -25.01
N LEU A 176 -23.70 -6.91 -25.49
CA LEU A 176 -23.98 -7.32 -26.85
C LEU A 176 -25.06 -8.42 -26.91
N GLU A 177 -25.96 -8.31 -27.88
CA GLU A 177 -26.88 -9.36 -28.29
C GLU A 177 -26.67 -9.67 -29.78
N GLY A 178 -25.95 -10.75 -30.06
CA GLY A 178 -25.40 -11.02 -31.40
C GLY A 178 -24.48 -9.89 -31.84
N ASP A 179 -24.78 -9.27 -32.97
CA ASP A 179 -24.03 -8.13 -33.53
C ASP A 179 -24.61 -6.78 -33.13
N THR A 180 -25.58 -6.75 -32.20
CA THR A 180 -26.26 -5.52 -31.75
C THR A 180 -25.79 -5.14 -30.35
N VAL A 181 -25.51 -3.83 -30.15
CA VAL A 181 -25.21 -3.27 -28.84
C VAL A 181 -26.51 -3.03 -28.07
N ARG A 182 -26.74 -3.78 -26.98
CA ARG A 182 -27.91 -3.60 -26.09
C ARG A 182 -27.73 -2.39 -25.18
N SER A 183 -26.55 -2.23 -24.64
CA SER A 183 -26.22 -1.06 -23.83
C SER A 183 -24.75 -0.68 -23.99
N PHE A 184 -24.49 0.61 -23.85
CA PHE A 184 -23.15 1.18 -23.76
C PHE A 184 -23.03 1.93 -22.43
N VAL A 185 -22.04 1.59 -21.63
CA VAL A 185 -21.77 2.29 -20.37
C VAL A 185 -20.34 2.81 -20.42
N GLU A 186 -20.21 4.12 -20.46
CA GLU A 186 -18.88 4.76 -20.47
C GLU A 186 -18.23 4.60 -19.11
N LYS A 187 -17.05 3.95 -19.10
CA LYS A 187 -16.20 3.73 -17.92
C LYS A 187 -16.97 3.24 -16.68
N PRO A 188 -17.69 2.11 -16.76
CA PRO A 188 -18.39 1.60 -15.58
C PRO A 188 -17.41 1.35 -14.45
N GLN A 189 -17.82 1.59 -13.22
CA GLN A 189 -17.01 1.29 -12.02
C GLN A 189 -16.86 -0.22 -11.76
N VAL A 190 -17.46 -1.05 -12.60
CA VAL A 190 -17.52 -2.50 -12.42
C VAL A 190 -17.05 -3.18 -13.69
N GLY A 191 -15.75 -3.33 -13.85
CA GLY A 191 -15.19 -4.29 -14.80
C GLY A 191 -15.62 -5.72 -14.45
N SER A 192 -15.68 -6.59 -15.45
CA SER A 192 -16.23 -7.96 -15.33
C SER A 192 -15.44 -8.92 -14.42
N GLY A 193 -14.30 -8.51 -13.84
CA GLY A 193 -13.43 -9.34 -13.01
C GLY A 193 -13.04 -8.75 -11.67
N TRP A 194 -12.79 -9.63 -10.70
CA TRP A 194 -12.13 -9.28 -9.46
C TRP A 194 -10.61 -9.34 -9.63
N ILE A 195 -9.89 -8.34 -9.11
CA ILE A 195 -8.42 -8.33 -9.10
C ILE A 195 -7.91 -8.20 -7.66
N ASN A 196 -6.64 -8.54 -7.45
CA ASN A 196 -5.94 -8.28 -6.19
C ASN A 196 -5.74 -6.78 -6.02
N GLY A 197 -6.41 -6.20 -5.02
CA GLY A 197 -6.36 -4.77 -4.69
C GLY A 197 -5.26 -4.39 -3.69
N GLY A 198 -4.41 -5.32 -3.30
CA GLY A 198 -3.52 -5.11 -2.14
C GLY A 198 -4.29 -5.27 -0.83
N PHE A 199 -3.88 -4.54 0.22
CA PHE A 199 -4.53 -4.59 1.54
C PHE A 199 -4.80 -6.03 1.99
N MET A 200 -3.75 -6.77 2.23
CA MET A 200 -3.79 -8.21 2.52
C MET A 200 -3.46 -8.46 3.98
N VAL A 201 -3.92 -9.60 4.50
CA VAL A 201 -3.49 -10.15 5.81
C VAL A 201 -2.78 -11.46 5.55
N PHE A 202 -1.63 -11.61 6.16
CA PHE A 202 -0.81 -12.82 6.09
C PHE A 202 -0.49 -13.37 7.47
N GLU A 203 -0.52 -14.69 7.61
CA GLU A 203 0.22 -15.39 8.65
C GLU A 203 1.68 -15.54 8.22
N ARG A 204 2.63 -15.35 9.13
CA ARG A 204 4.09 -15.51 8.87
C ARG A 204 4.41 -16.86 8.23
N LEU A 205 3.73 -17.90 8.64
CA LEU A 205 3.83 -19.27 8.11
C LEU A 205 3.70 -19.35 6.58
N ALA A 206 2.94 -18.43 5.95
CA ALA A 206 2.79 -18.35 4.50
C ALA A 206 4.12 -18.16 3.74
N PHE A 207 5.18 -17.72 4.42
CA PHE A 207 6.49 -17.46 3.82
C PHE A 207 7.55 -18.51 4.18
N GLU A 208 7.23 -19.55 4.93
CA GLU A 208 8.17 -20.62 5.27
C GLU A 208 8.58 -21.46 4.05
N MET A 209 7.70 -21.53 3.04
CA MET A 209 7.97 -22.22 1.79
C MET A 209 9.04 -21.55 0.92
N LEU A 210 9.32 -20.27 1.13
CA LEU A 210 10.33 -19.56 0.34
C LEU A 210 11.74 -19.89 0.86
N SER A 211 12.68 -20.08 -0.06
CA SER A 211 14.10 -20.21 0.28
C SER A 211 14.65 -18.90 0.86
N SER A 212 15.61 -19.01 1.78
CA SER A 212 16.34 -17.85 2.29
C SER A 212 17.17 -17.15 1.20
N ASP A 213 17.67 -17.93 0.25
CA ASP A 213 18.58 -17.48 -0.81
C ASP A 213 17.85 -17.32 -2.15
N GLY A 214 16.53 -17.51 -2.17
CA GLY A 214 15.67 -17.39 -3.35
C GLY A 214 15.44 -15.94 -3.75
N ASN A 215 14.91 -15.78 -4.96
CA ASN A 215 14.37 -14.50 -5.44
C ASN A 215 12.97 -14.77 -6.03
N ASP A 216 11.98 -14.79 -5.18
CA ASP A 216 10.64 -15.27 -5.45
C ASP A 216 9.62 -14.14 -5.56
N PRO A 217 8.75 -14.12 -6.58
CA PRO A 217 7.61 -13.23 -6.62
C PRO A 217 6.53 -13.68 -5.64
N LEU A 218 5.87 -12.73 -4.99
CA LEU A 218 4.75 -12.99 -4.06
C LEU A 218 3.60 -13.69 -4.76
N GLU A 219 3.29 -13.26 -5.97
CA GLU A 219 2.11 -13.64 -6.72
C GLU A 219 2.15 -15.12 -7.12
N THR A 220 3.24 -15.56 -7.71
CA THR A 220 3.37 -16.94 -8.23
C THR A 220 3.91 -17.91 -7.20
N SER A 221 4.90 -17.51 -6.40
CA SER A 221 5.53 -18.42 -5.44
C SER A 221 4.72 -18.60 -4.17
N VAL A 222 3.98 -17.58 -3.72
CA VAL A 222 3.20 -17.66 -2.48
C VAL A 222 1.71 -17.75 -2.76
N LEU A 223 1.12 -16.74 -3.43
CA LEU A 223 -0.34 -16.67 -3.59
C LEU A 223 -0.90 -17.80 -4.46
N GLU A 224 -0.27 -18.11 -5.61
CA GLU A 224 -0.74 -19.23 -6.45
C GLU A 224 -0.57 -20.57 -5.73
N THR A 225 0.55 -20.80 -5.04
CA THR A 225 0.79 -22.06 -4.32
C THR A 225 -0.22 -22.25 -3.22
N LEU A 226 -0.39 -21.26 -2.35
CA LEU A 226 -1.36 -21.31 -1.26
C LEU A 226 -2.82 -21.36 -1.75
N SER A 227 -3.10 -20.79 -2.94
CA SER A 227 -4.43 -20.88 -3.55
C SER A 227 -4.75 -22.33 -3.96
N ARG A 228 -3.79 -23.07 -4.55
CA ARG A 228 -3.95 -24.50 -4.86
C ARG A 228 -4.17 -25.36 -3.62
N GLU A 229 -3.58 -24.95 -2.50
CA GLU A 229 -3.74 -25.59 -1.18
C GLU A 229 -4.98 -25.12 -0.42
N ASN A 230 -5.82 -24.28 -1.04
CA ASN A 230 -7.01 -23.71 -0.44
C ASN A 230 -6.69 -22.89 0.84
N GLN A 231 -5.52 -22.23 0.90
CA GLN A 231 -5.05 -21.42 2.03
C GLN A 231 -5.19 -19.90 1.79
N VAL A 232 -5.82 -19.49 0.69
CA VAL A 232 -6.13 -18.08 0.39
C VAL A 232 -7.63 -17.85 0.53
N SER A 233 -8.03 -16.87 1.32
CA SER A 233 -9.38 -16.35 1.38
C SER A 233 -9.48 -15.00 0.67
N VAL A 234 -10.70 -14.57 0.36
CA VAL A 234 -10.95 -13.31 -0.32
C VAL A 234 -11.90 -12.42 0.48
N TYR A 235 -11.47 -11.20 0.77
CA TYR A 235 -12.32 -10.11 1.27
C TYR A 235 -12.76 -9.26 0.08
N ARG A 236 -14.09 -9.20 -0.19
CA ARG A 236 -14.62 -8.41 -1.30
C ARG A 236 -14.85 -6.97 -0.86
N HIS A 237 -14.11 -6.05 -1.45
CA HIS A 237 -14.27 -4.62 -1.25
C HIS A 237 -14.99 -4.00 -2.45
N SER A 238 -16.13 -3.39 -2.19
CA SER A 238 -16.98 -2.74 -3.21
C SER A 238 -16.95 -1.21 -3.14
N GLY A 239 -16.16 -0.64 -2.24
CA GLY A 239 -15.94 0.78 -2.10
C GLY A 239 -14.92 1.32 -3.10
N PHE A 240 -14.37 2.48 -2.79
CA PHE A 240 -13.36 3.13 -3.62
C PHE A 240 -12.02 2.37 -3.56
N TRP A 241 -11.44 2.13 -4.71
CA TRP A 241 -10.08 1.65 -4.86
C TRP A 241 -9.46 2.22 -6.13
N GLN A 242 -8.22 2.72 -6.03
CA GLN A 242 -7.48 3.22 -7.18
C GLN A 242 -5.97 2.99 -6.99
N CYS A 243 -5.34 2.34 -7.96
CA CYS A 243 -3.88 2.36 -8.10
C CYS A 243 -3.42 3.59 -8.89
N MET A 244 -2.16 3.96 -8.71
CA MET A 244 -1.53 5.08 -9.43
C MET A 244 -0.46 4.53 -10.38
N ASP A 245 -0.87 3.84 -11.45
CA ASP A 245 0.03 3.21 -12.42
C ASP A 245 0.41 4.13 -13.58
N THR A 246 -0.44 5.10 -13.89
CA THR A 246 -0.31 6.00 -15.03
C THR A 246 -0.46 7.45 -14.60
N PHE A 247 0.02 8.39 -15.43
CA PHE A 247 -0.14 9.83 -15.21
C PHE A 247 -1.62 10.23 -15.09
N ARG A 248 -2.50 9.62 -15.89
CA ARG A 248 -3.95 9.85 -15.80
C ARG A 248 -4.52 9.45 -14.43
N GLU A 249 -4.09 8.33 -13.88
CA GLU A 249 -4.53 7.88 -12.55
C GLU A 249 -4.01 8.78 -11.44
N MET A 250 -2.78 9.29 -11.57
CA MET A 250 -2.23 10.32 -10.69
C MET A 250 -3.09 11.61 -10.74
N GLN A 251 -3.40 12.10 -11.94
CA GLN A 251 -4.25 13.29 -12.11
C GLN A 251 -5.64 13.09 -11.50
N LEU A 252 -6.24 11.90 -11.66
CA LEU A 252 -7.52 11.57 -11.06
C LEU A 252 -7.46 11.65 -9.52
N LEU A 253 -6.43 11.06 -8.91
CA LEU A 253 -6.26 11.11 -7.45
C LEU A 253 -6.02 12.53 -6.95
N GLU A 254 -5.21 13.32 -7.66
CA GLU A 254 -4.97 14.74 -7.35
C GLU A 254 -6.26 15.55 -7.44
N GLN A 255 -7.06 15.34 -8.48
CA GLN A 255 -8.35 16.01 -8.64
C GLN A 255 -9.31 15.67 -7.49
N LEU A 256 -9.45 14.37 -7.17
CA LEU A 256 -10.31 13.91 -6.06
C LEU A 256 -9.89 14.51 -4.72
N TRP A 257 -8.58 14.67 -4.51
CA TRP A 257 -8.05 15.31 -3.30
C TRP A 257 -8.35 16.80 -3.26
N ALA A 258 -8.12 17.52 -4.36
CA ALA A 258 -8.37 18.97 -4.47
C ALA A 258 -9.84 19.32 -4.33
N GLU A 259 -10.75 18.45 -4.79
CA GLU A 259 -12.21 18.61 -4.70
C GLU A 259 -12.81 18.13 -3.35
N ASP A 260 -11.98 17.70 -2.38
CA ASP A 260 -12.39 17.09 -1.10
C ASP A 260 -13.29 15.85 -1.28
N ARG A 261 -13.07 15.11 -2.36
CA ARG A 261 -13.80 13.88 -2.76
C ARG A 261 -12.94 12.62 -2.63
N ALA A 262 -11.80 12.71 -1.98
CA ALA A 262 -10.87 11.61 -1.74
C ALA A 262 -11.47 10.60 -0.75
N ALA A 263 -12.20 9.60 -1.24
CA ALA A 263 -12.90 8.61 -0.41
C ALA A 263 -11.96 7.87 0.56
N TRP A 264 -10.69 7.68 0.17
CA TRP A 264 -9.67 7.06 1.04
C TRP A 264 -9.23 7.94 2.22
N ARG A 265 -9.62 9.22 2.25
CA ARG A 265 -9.35 10.15 3.34
C ARG A 265 -10.34 9.95 4.48
N MET A 266 -10.26 8.80 5.14
CA MET A 266 -11.16 8.41 6.24
C MET A 266 -10.81 9.08 7.58
N TRP A 267 -9.60 9.63 7.70
CA TRP A 267 -9.13 10.32 8.92
C TRP A 267 -9.60 11.78 8.95
N LYS A 268 -9.89 12.28 10.14
CA LYS A 268 -10.16 13.70 10.38
C LYS A 268 -8.86 14.51 10.31
N SER A 269 -8.96 15.71 9.79
CA SER A 269 -7.86 16.69 9.70
C SER A 269 -7.32 17.04 11.06
#